data_c3636bb810ec0ad226d37cc8d6a0443a
#
_entry.id   c3636bb810ec0ad226d37cc8d6a0443a
#
_cell.length_a   1.000
_cell.length_b   1.000
_cell.length_c   1.000
_cell.angle_alpha   90.00
_cell.angle_beta   90.00
_cell.angle_gamma   90.00
#
_symmetry.space_group_name_H-M   'P 1'
#
loop_
_entity.id
_entity.type
_entity.pdbx_description
1 polymer ?
#
loop_
_entity_poly.entity_id
_entity_poly.type
_entity_poly.pdbx_seq_one_letter_code
_entity_poly.pdbx_strand_id
1 'polypeptide(L)'
;MKTDEVYDRPRHPFGSPLPELTLIAACENGSIRKMRNIFYHHEGGFMFTTYTYQDYLAAEDKIALLCKAIEKFKASAEFVRALSASSYFRGENPTIARKTILRARKIETRGTDGRRHVRAGTEDVVGNRIGSSFLFRFVTQQNQFLLSEGVSLPEETKKRLGADFDHLLSRLGECALLHGVSYGYWNADHLEIIEMARAAGSGFFPLLDEMTGELMLGVQFWQLGAKRPMFLRLFEQDGVTILRVNGKQVDVVREKTAYVRTLRRDALGDTLDVELQGYGRLPLIPLYANQEGKSELTPAIQAKIDAYDNILSDFADNLARANDVYWVLNNFSGTTEDIAEMLEEISRIKAVANLSDGSGSGATAEPHTIEVPYAARQAALNLLERALYNDYMALDMASLTGGSLTNVAIRAAMANLNLKADRYEWQVRHFMQELLTLLHLGTEEIHFKRQAIANESELVADIQNMRQDIDQRTALRLNPYIADEEIGGLVKGMVQE
;
A
#
# COMPACT_ATOMS: atom_id res chain seq x y z
N MET A 1 -54.59 -8.58 -38.46
CA MET A 1 -54.33 -7.21 -38.04
C MET A 1 -53.31 -7.32 -36.86
N LYS A 2 -52.05 -7.11 -37.13
CA LYS A 2 -50.98 -7.05 -36.15
C LYS A 2 -50.51 -5.60 -36.10
N THR A 3 -50.58 -4.99 -34.97
CA THR A 3 -50.04 -3.66 -34.68
C THR A 3 -48.65 -3.83 -34.12
N ASP A 4 -47.67 -3.39 -34.89
CA ASP A 4 -46.28 -3.27 -34.47
C ASP A 4 -46.13 -1.98 -33.63
N GLU A 5 -45.84 -2.11 -32.35
CA GLU A 5 -45.39 -0.99 -31.52
C GLU A 5 -43.88 -0.81 -31.67
N VAL A 6 -43.50 0.29 -32.32
CA VAL A 6 -42.13 0.76 -32.43
C VAL A 6 -41.74 1.47 -31.12
N TYR A 7 -40.89 0.88 -30.33
CA TYR A 7 -40.25 1.55 -29.17
C TYR A 7 -39.14 2.46 -29.66
N ASP A 8 -39.34 3.77 -29.51
CA ASP A 8 -38.34 4.81 -29.77
C ASP A 8 -37.26 4.81 -28.64
N ARG A 9 -35.98 4.61 -28.99
CA ARG A 9 -34.87 4.65 -28.05
C ARG A 9 -34.28 6.06 -27.96
N PRO A 10 -33.95 6.59 -26.79
CA PRO A 10 -33.33 7.89 -26.67
C PRO A 10 -31.89 7.88 -27.26
N ARG A 11 -31.64 8.86 -28.14
CA ARG A 11 -30.30 9.08 -28.75
C ARG A 11 -29.34 9.71 -27.74
N HIS A 12 -28.15 9.13 -27.62
CA HIS A 12 -27.03 9.72 -26.88
C HIS A 12 -26.47 10.92 -27.66
N PRO A 13 -26.01 12.00 -26.98
CA PRO A 13 -25.61 13.26 -27.63
C PRO A 13 -24.25 13.21 -28.37
N PHE A 14 -23.55 12.10 -28.41
CA PHE A 14 -22.29 11.96 -29.18
C PHE A 14 -22.48 10.82 -30.18
N GLY A 15 -22.67 11.20 -31.44
CA GLY A 15 -22.99 10.31 -32.53
C GLY A 15 -21.81 9.49 -33.06
N SER A 16 -21.49 8.37 -32.41
CA SER A 16 -20.77 7.26 -33.03
C SER A 16 -21.50 5.96 -32.71
N PRO A 17 -21.73 5.08 -33.71
CA PRO A 17 -22.41 3.81 -33.49
C PRO A 17 -21.50 2.87 -32.71
N LEU A 18 -22.07 2.27 -31.68
CA LEU A 18 -21.43 1.14 -30.96
C LEU A 18 -21.32 -0.06 -31.92
N PRO A 19 -20.25 -0.82 -31.89
CA PRO A 19 -20.13 -2.05 -32.69
C PRO A 19 -21.18 -3.07 -32.23
N GLU A 20 -21.88 -3.65 -33.17
CA GLU A 20 -22.82 -4.74 -32.95
C GLU A 20 -22.10 -5.97 -32.41
N LEU A 21 -22.40 -6.32 -31.17
CA LEU A 21 -22.00 -7.58 -30.57
C LEU A 21 -22.88 -8.70 -31.16
N THR A 22 -22.32 -9.41 -32.11
CA THR A 22 -22.92 -10.64 -32.62
C THR A 22 -22.73 -11.75 -31.57
N LEU A 23 -23.81 -12.05 -30.84
CA LEU A 23 -23.86 -13.23 -29.95
C LEU A 23 -23.89 -14.50 -30.82
N ILE A 24 -22.77 -15.16 -30.98
CA ILE A 24 -22.73 -16.55 -31.45
C ILE A 24 -22.91 -17.47 -30.25
N ALA A 25 -24.15 -17.90 -30.01
CA ALA A 25 -24.44 -18.95 -29.06
C ALA A 25 -24.09 -20.31 -29.70
N ALA A 26 -22.92 -20.83 -29.37
CA ALA A 26 -22.59 -22.25 -29.57
C ALA A 26 -22.97 -23.00 -28.29
N CYS A 27 -24.16 -23.58 -28.27
CA CYS A 27 -24.52 -24.59 -27.29
C CYS A 27 -23.92 -25.92 -27.69
N GLU A 28 -22.86 -26.35 -27.01
CA GLU A 28 -22.54 -27.75 -26.81
C GLU A 28 -21.87 -27.97 -25.47
N ASN A 29 -22.58 -28.69 -24.59
CA ASN A 29 -22.13 -29.40 -23.39
C ASN A 29 -21.30 -28.67 -22.33
N GLY A 30 -22.02 -28.10 -21.37
CA GLY A 30 -21.61 -28.21 -19.97
C GLY A 30 -20.49 -27.29 -19.51
N SER A 31 -20.60 -25.97 -19.61
CA SER A 31 -19.86 -25.08 -18.71
C SER A 31 -20.36 -23.64 -18.74
N ILE A 32 -21.44 -23.36 -18.06
CA ILE A 32 -21.84 -21.99 -17.67
C ILE A 32 -20.78 -21.32 -16.76
N ARG A 33 -19.87 -22.11 -16.17
CA ARG A 33 -18.75 -21.61 -15.33
C ARG A 33 -17.65 -20.87 -16.11
N LYS A 34 -17.38 -21.21 -17.36
CA LYS A 34 -16.35 -20.54 -18.17
C LYS A 34 -16.75 -19.11 -18.63
N MET A 35 -18.05 -18.85 -18.84
CA MET A 35 -18.49 -17.51 -19.27
C MET A 35 -18.43 -16.44 -18.17
N ARG A 36 -18.49 -16.78 -16.88
CA ARG A 36 -18.39 -15.80 -15.80
C ARG A 36 -16.99 -15.21 -15.67
N ASN A 37 -15.94 -15.94 -15.99
CA ASN A 37 -14.57 -15.43 -15.90
C ASN A 37 -14.20 -14.53 -17.09
N ILE A 38 -14.80 -14.70 -18.26
CA ILE A 38 -14.49 -13.88 -19.45
C ILE A 38 -14.96 -12.42 -19.28
N PHE A 39 -16.09 -12.18 -18.58
CA PHE A 39 -16.60 -10.82 -18.37
C PHE A 39 -15.81 -9.98 -17.35
N TYR A 40 -15.08 -10.61 -16.41
CA TYR A 40 -14.29 -9.89 -15.41
C TYR A 40 -12.91 -9.44 -15.92
N HIS A 41 -12.42 -10.01 -17.02
CA HIS A 41 -11.08 -9.68 -17.54
C HIS A 41 -11.07 -8.57 -18.61
N HIS A 42 -12.21 -8.13 -19.15
CA HIS A 42 -12.21 -7.23 -20.30
C HIS A 42 -12.40 -5.73 -20.00
N GLU A 43 -12.75 -5.32 -18.77
CA GLU A 43 -12.94 -3.90 -18.44
C GLU A 43 -11.80 -3.24 -17.65
N GLY A 44 -10.82 -3.98 -17.20
CA GLY A 44 -9.63 -3.46 -16.52
C GLY A 44 -8.38 -3.95 -17.21
N GLY A 45 -7.91 -3.23 -18.21
CA GLY A 45 -6.72 -3.58 -18.97
C GLY A 45 -5.47 -3.77 -18.10
N PHE A 46 -5.29 -4.96 -17.55
CA PHE A 46 -4.08 -5.38 -16.87
C PHE A 46 -2.97 -5.71 -17.88
N MET A 47 -2.49 -4.72 -18.59
CA MET A 47 -1.22 -4.88 -19.29
C MET A 47 -0.08 -4.32 -18.44
N PHE A 48 0.28 -5.02 -17.36
CA PHE A 48 1.49 -4.71 -16.61
C PHE A 48 2.76 -5.06 -17.39
N THR A 49 2.66 -5.78 -18.48
CA THR A 49 3.83 -6.29 -19.17
C THR A 49 3.75 -6.07 -20.69
N THR A 50 4.86 -5.65 -21.28
CA THR A 50 5.02 -5.54 -22.73
C THR A 50 5.17 -6.91 -23.41
N TYR A 51 5.23 -8.00 -22.65
CA TYR A 51 5.43 -9.37 -23.13
C TYR A 51 4.33 -10.27 -22.59
N THR A 52 3.83 -11.17 -23.45
CA THR A 52 2.79 -12.14 -23.18
C THR A 52 3.38 -13.55 -23.03
N TYR A 53 2.57 -14.51 -22.64
CA TYR A 53 2.99 -15.91 -22.61
C TYR A 53 3.25 -16.45 -24.03
N GLN A 54 2.53 -15.94 -25.03
CA GLN A 54 2.73 -16.27 -26.45
C GLN A 54 4.12 -15.82 -26.94
N ASP A 55 4.57 -14.63 -26.53
CA ASP A 55 5.94 -14.16 -26.83
C ASP A 55 7.00 -15.10 -26.23
N TYR A 56 6.76 -15.56 -24.99
CA TYR A 56 7.65 -16.51 -24.33
C TYR A 56 7.71 -17.87 -25.06
N LEU A 57 6.57 -18.36 -25.53
CA LEU A 57 6.52 -19.62 -26.29
C LEU A 57 7.23 -19.51 -27.66
N ALA A 58 7.12 -18.35 -28.33
CA ALA A 58 7.70 -18.08 -29.65
C ALA A 58 9.20 -17.77 -29.60
N ALA A 59 9.74 -17.44 -28.42
CA ALA A 59 11.14 -17.06 -28.27
C ALA A 59 12.11 -18.25 -28.47
N GLU A 60 13.15 -18.07 -29.27
CA GLU A 60 14.26 -19.03 -29.42
C GLU A 60 15.05 -19.16 -28.09
N ASP A 61 15.39 -18.02 -27.46
CA ASP A 61 16.02 -17.97 -26.14
C ASP A 61 15.04 -17.38 -25.11
N LYS A 62 14.33 -18.29 -24.45
CA LYS A 62 13.31 -17.96 -23.46
C LYS A 62 13.87 -17.19 -22.26
N ILE A 63 15.09 -17.52 -21.83
CA ILE A 63 15.70 -16.89 -20.65
C ILE A 63 16.18 -15.48 -20.96
N ALA A 64 16.76 -15.26 -22.13
CA ALA A 64 17.14 -13.92 -22.58
C ALA A 64 15.90 -13.01 -22.72
N LEU A 65 14.78 -13.53 -23.24
CA LEU A 65 13.51 -12.80 -23.29
C LEU A 65 13.01 -12.44 -21.88
N LEU A 66 13.02 -13.39 -20.92
CA LEU A 66 12.62 -13.12 -19.54
C LEU A 66 13.48 -12.05 -18.89
N CYS A 67 14.80 -12.11 -19.04
CA CYS A 67 15.70 -11.09 -18.50
C CYS A 67 15.37 -9.70 -19.05
N LYS A 68 15.16 -9.59 -20.37
CA LYS A 68 14.79 -8.33 -21.04
C LYS A 68 13.40 -7.83 -20.58
N ALA A 69 12.45 -8.75 -20.40
CA ALA A 69 11.12 -8.42 -19.92
C ALA A 69 11.16 -7.90 -18.48
N ILE A 70 11.92 -8.55 -17.58
CA ILE A 70 12.11 -8.14 -16.20
C ILE A 70 12.78 -6.75 -16.12
N GLU A 71 13.77 -6.46 -16.95
CA GLU A 71 14.40 -5.12 -16.98
C GLU A 71 13.39 -4.03 -17.36
N LYS A 72 12.58 -4.27 -18.39
CA LYS A 72 11.52 -3.34 -18.79
C LYS A 72 10.46 -3.21 -17.69
N PHE A 73 10.09 -4.31 -17.03
CA PHE A 73 9.13 -4.31 -15.94
C PHE A 73 9.63 -3.50 -14.75
N LYS A 74 10.91 -3.65 -14.37
CA LYS A 74 11.52 -2.83 -13.30
C LYS A 74 11.48 -1.32 -13.60
N ALA A 75 11.47 -0.94 -14.86
CA ALA A 75 11.35 0.44 -15.30
C ALA A 75 9.90 0.90 -15.47
N SER A 76 8.91 0.02 -15.33
CA SER A 76 7.49 0.37 -15.46
C SER A 76 7.02 1.29 -14.34
N ALA A 77 6.00 2.08 -14.62
CA ALA A 77 5.40 3.00 -13.66
C ALA A 77 4.80 2.24 -12.46
N GLU A 78 4.24 1.06 -12.70
CA GLU A 78 3.63 0.20 -11.71
C GLU A 78 4.67 -0.34 -10.71
N PHE A 79 5.78 -0.88 -11.21
CA PHE A 79 6.86 -1.38 -10.35
C PHE A 79 7.49 -0.27 -9.50
N VAL A 80 7.77 0.87 -10.13
CA VAL A 80 8.32 2.04 -9.41
C VAL A 80 7.34 2.56 -8.36
N ARG A 81 6.04 2.58 -8.66
CA ARG A 81 5.00 2.97 -7.70
C ARG A 81 4.90 2.00 -6.54
N ALA A 82 4.95 0.70 -6.79
CA ALA A 82 4.94 -0.33 -5.74
C ALA A 82 6.13 -0.17 -4.77
N LEU A 83 7.32 0.09 -5.29
CA LEU A 83 8.50 0.40 -4.47
C LEU A 83 8.32 1.69 -3.66
N SER A 84 7.76 2.72 -4.30
CA SER A 84 7.47 3.99 -3.62
C SER A 84 6.45 3.77 -2.51
N ALA A 85 5.36 3.05 -2.76
CA ALA A 85 4.34 2.73 -1.76
C ALA A 85 4.94 2.02 -0.54
N SER A 86 5.83 1.05 -0.78
CA SER A 86 6.56 0.37 0.30
C SER A 86 7.43 1.33 1.12
N SER A 87 8.02 2.36 0.50
CA SER A 87 8.81 3.37 1.20
C SER A 87 7.91 4.30 2.02
N TYR A 88 6.82 4.82 1.46
CA TYR A 88 5.85 5.65 2.19
C TYR A 88 5.19 4.89 3.34
N PHE A 89 4.94 3.60 3.16
CA PHE A 89 4.41 2.74 4.23
C PHE A 89 5.36 2.63 5.42
N ARG A 90 6.67 2.61 5.18
CA ARG A 90 7.69 2.64 6.24
C ARG A 90 7.97 4.03 6.80
N GLY A 91 7.27 5.07 6.34
CA GLY A 91 7.55 6.47 6.71
C GLY A 91 8.80 7.05 6.03
N GLU A 92 9.34 6.35 5.05
CA GLU A 92 10.50 6.77 4.26
C GLU A 92 10.03 7.52 3.01
N ASN A 93 9.66 8.80 3.15
CA ASN A 93 9.23 9.60 2.00
C ASN A 93 10.43 9.94 1.10
N PRO A 94 10.51 9.38 -0.15
CA PRO A 94 11.64 9.60 -1.04
C PRO A 94 11.79 11.06 -1.50
N THR A 95 10.69 11.82 -1.54
CA THR A 95 10.68 13.23 -1.92
C THR A 95 11.37 14.07 -0.85
N ILE A 96 11.02 13.85 0.42
CA ILE A 96 11.61 14.54 1.56
C ILE A 96 13.05 14.09 1.81
N ALA A 97 13.38 12.82 1.56
CA ALA A 97 14.74 12.30 1.72
C ALA A 97 15.80 13.04 0.89
N ARG A 98 15.39 13.68 -0.22
CA ARG A 98 16.27 14.47 -1.10
C ARG A 98 16.24 15.97 -0.81
N LYS A 99 15.44 16.41 0.18
CA LYS A 99 15.26 17.82 0.47
C LYS A 99 16.57 18.45 0.97
N THR A 100 16.93 19.59 0.38
CA THR A 100 18.00 20.46 0.83
C THR A 100 17.46 21.87 1.04
N ILE A 101 18.15 22.63 1.87
CA ILE A 101 17.86 24.05 2.13
C ILE A 101 19.10 24.87 1.82
N LEU A 102 18.89 26.05 1.27
CA LEU A 102 19.97 26.99 1.03
C LEU A 102 20.37 27.66 2.35
N ARG A 103 21.64 27.55 2.69
CA ARG A 103 22.24 28.25 3.83
C ARG A 103 23.24 29.27 3.34
N ALA A 104 23.23 30.46 3.94
CA ALA A 104 24.23 31.46 3.68
C ALA A 104 25.61 30.97 4.16
N ARG A 105 26.63 31.14 3.32
CA ARG A 105 28.00 30.78 3.62
C ARG A 105 28.92 31.93 3.32
N LYS A 106 29.89 32.21 4.20
CA LYS A 106 31.00 33.08 3.91
C LYS A 106 32.01 32.34 3.02
N ILE A 107 32.30 32.90 1.85
CA ILE A 107 33.36 32.40 0.97
C ILE A 107 34.55 33.33 1.13
N GLU A 108 35.61 32.86 1.75
CA GLU A 108 36.86 33.60 1.86
C GLU A 108 37.76 33.24 0.65
N THR A 109 38.12 34.26 -0.12
CA THR A 109 39.08 34.14 -1.20
C THR A 109 40.29 35.00 -0.93
N ARG A 110 41.50 34.50 -1.16
CA ARG A 110 42.70 35.35 -1.17
C ARG A 110 42.88 35.93 -2.56
N GLY A 111 42.84 37.26 -2.63
CA GLY A 111 43.16 37.98 -3.86
C GLY A 111 44.64 37.81 -4.23
N THR A 112 44.97 38.12 -5.48
CA THR A 112 46.36 38.19 -5.97
C THR A 112 47.21 39.21 -5.27
N ASP A 113 46.59 40.15 -4.54
CA ASP A 113 47.18 41.16 -3.67
C ASP A 113 47.48 40.65 -2.25
N GLY A 114 47.22 39.36 -1.95
CA GLY A 114 47.38 38.75 -0.64
C GLY A 114 46.31 39.11 0.38
N ARG A 115 45.34 39.93 0.03
CA ARG A 115 44.24 40.36 0.92
C ARG A 115 43.16 39.29 0.95
N ARG A 116 42.52 39.14 2.11
CA ARG A 116 41.29 38.32 2.27
C ARG A 116 40.12 39.09 1.72
N HIS A 117 39.39 38.47 0.79
CA HIS A 117 38.11 38.96 0.32
C HIS A 117 37.02 38.00 0.82
N VAL A 118 36.05 38.56 1.53
CA VAL A 118 34.89 37.80 2.03
C VAL A 118 33.71 38.06 1.10
N ARG A 119 33.17 37.02 0.50
CA ARG A 119 31.99 37.09 -0.35
C ARG A 119 30.86 36.25 0.27
N ALA A 120 29.64 36.80 0.25
CA ALA A 120 28.48 36.01 0.58
C ALA A 120 28.20 34.99 -0.55
N GLY A 121 28.01 33.76 -0.18
CA GLY A 121 27.60 32.69 -1.06
C GLY A 121 26.50 31.89 -0.41
N THR A 122 25.98 30.89 -1.11
CA THR A 122 24.99 29.95 -0.59
C THR A 122 25.53 28.52 -0.76
N GLU A 123 25.21 27.67 0.19
CA GLU A 123 25.46 26.23 0.09
C GLU A 123 24.19 25.45 0.38
N ASP A 124 24.02 24.31 -0.33
CA ASP A 124 22.96 23.37 -0.06
C ASP A 124 23.31 22.54 1.19
N VAL A 125 22.51 22.67 2.23
CA VAL A 125 22.64 21.87 3.44
C VAL A 125 21.40 21.00 3.64
N VAL A 126 21.58 19.91 4.34
CA VAL A 126 20.46 19.03 4.69
C VAL A 126 19.59 19.72 5.73
N GLY A 127 18.33 19.99 5.38
CA GLY A 127 17.30 20.47 6.30
C GLY A 127 16.66 19.35 7.11
N ASN A 128 15.64 19.71 7.91
CA ASN A 128 14.79 18.70 8.55
C ASN A 128 14.05 17.89 7.50
N ARG A 129 13.96 16.57 7.74
CA ARG A 129 13.34 15.58 6.85
C ARG A 129 12.35 14.75 7.64
N ILE A 130 11.16 15.32 7.85
CA ILE A 130 10.12 14.72 8.67
C ILE A 130 9.11 14.05 7.75
N GLY A 131 9.10 12.72 7.75
CA GLY A 131 8.11 11.92 7.03
C GLY A 131 6.94 11.55 7.93
N SER A 132 5.75 11.56 7.37
CA SER A 132 4.53 11.10 8.05
C SER A 132 4.26 9.61 7.80
N SER A 133 3.43 9.01 8.65
CA SER A 133 3.02 7.60 8.54
C SER A 133 1.58 7.45 8.02
N PHE A 134 1.10 8.37 7.18
CA PHE A 134 -0.28 8.33 6.67
C PHE A 134 -0.59 7.01 5.93
N LEU A 135 0.28 6.62 5.00
CA LEU A 135 0.02 5.40 4.22
C LEU A 135 0.02 4.14 5.11
N PHE A 136 0.90 4.07 6.12
CA PHE A 136 0.87 2.99 7.11
C PHE A 136 -0.48 2.93 7.82
N ARG A 137 -0.94 4.06 8.37
CA ARG A 137 -2.22 4.13 9.09
C ARG A 137 -3.39 3.72 8.19
N PHE A 138 -3.42 4.22 6.96
CA PHE A 138 -4.50 3.99 6.02
C PHE A 138 -4.58 2.53 5.55
N VAL A 139 -3.47 1.98 5.10
CA VAL A 139 -3.41 0.58 4.62
C VAL A 139 -3.68 -0.39 5.77
N THR A 140 -3.09 -0.15 6.94
CA THR A 140 -3.33 -0.96 8.13
C THR A 140 -4.80 -0.90 8.55
N GLN A 141 -5.41 0.29 8.60
CA GLN A 141 -6.82 0.44 8.96
C GLN A 141 -7.73 -0.31 7.98
N GLN A 142 -7.54 -0.14 6.67
CA GLN A 142 -8.34 -0.82 5.64
C GLN A 142 -8.19 -2.33 5.71
N ASN A 143 -6.97 -2.83 5.84
CA ASN A 143 -6.68 -4.26 5.85
C ASN A 143 -7.20 -4.93 7.14
N GLN A 144 -6.89 -4.35 8.29
CA GLN A 144 -7.30 -4.89 9.59
C GLN A 144 -8.80 -4.77 9.81
N PHE A 145 -9.46 -3.74 9.29
CA PHE A 145 -10.91 -3.61 9.39
C PHE A 145 -11.66 -4.80 8.78
N LEU A 146 -11.10 -5.44 7.75
CA LEU A 146 -11.66 -6.63 7.11
C LEU A 146 -11.09 -7.94 7.65
N LEU A 147 -9.78 -7.99 7.96
CA LEU A 147 -9.05 -9.26 8.16
C LEU A 147 -8.54 -9.47 9.60
N SER A 148 -8.78 -8.56 10.53
CA SER A 148 -8.32 -8.70 11.93
C SER A 148 -8.90 -9.93 12.64
N GLU A 149 -10.17 -10.25 12.36
CA GLU A 149 -10.87 -11.41 12.93
C GLU A 149 -10.66 -12.70 12.11
N GLY A 150 -9.86 -12.61 11.03
CA GLY A 150 -9.66 -13.69 10.09
C GLY A 150 -10.89 -13.98 9.23
N VAL A 151 -10.86 -15.11 8.52
CA VAL A 151 -11.96 -15.57 7.68
C VAL A 151 -12.70 -16.69 8.38
N SER A 152 -14.02 -16.55 8.51
CA SER A 152 -14.87 -17.62 9.02
C SER A 152 -15.08 -18.66 7.92
N LEU A 153 -14.62 -19.88 8.19
CA LEU A 153 -14.69 -21.05 7.32
C LEU A 153 -15.10 -22.26 8.14
N PRO A 154 -15.61 -23.34 7.51
CA PRO A 154 -15.80 -24.62 8.19
C PRO A 154 -14.50 -25.09 8.88
N GLU A 155 -14.63 -25.70 10.05
CA GLU A 155 -13.48 -26.07 10.88
C GLU A 155 -12.48 -27.00 10.18
N GLU A 156 -12.98 -27.93 9.38
CA GLU A 156 -12.13 -28.86 8.60
C GLU A 156 -11.33 -28.11 7.53
N THR A 157 -11.96 -27.13 6.86
CA THR A 157 -11.29 -26.27 5.88
C THR A 157 -10.21 -25.44 6.57
N LYS A 158 -10.51 -24.84 7.72
CA LYS A 158 -9.57 -24.03 8.48
C LYS A 158 -8.37 -24.85 8.97
N LYS A 159 -8.58 -26.07 9.42
CA LYS A 159 -7.50 -27.01 9.78
C LYS A 159 -6.57 -27.33 8.60
N ARG A 160 -7.11 -27.45 7.39
CA ARG A 160 -6.31 -27.73 6.19
C ARG A 160 -5.50 -26.52 5.71
N LEU A 161 -5.99 -25.31 5.94
CA LEU A 161 -5.27 -24.08 5.62
C LEU A 161 -4.12 -23.79 6.60
N GLY A 162 -4.17 -24.35 7.81
CA GLY A 162 -3.16 -24.16 8.85
C GLY A 162 -3.44 -23.00 9.80
N ALA A 163 -2.81 -23.04 10.97
CA ALA A 163 -3.06 -22.06 12.03
C ALA A 163 -2.64 -20.61 11.68
N ASP A 164 -1.59 -20.47 10.87
CA ASP A 164 -1.03 -19.14 10.50
C ASP A 164 -1.72 -18.53 9.28
N PHE A 165 -2.72 -19.22 8.70
CA PHE A 165 -3.32 -18.79 7.44
C PHE A 165 -3.93 -17.40 7.49
N ASP A 166 -4.70 -17.06 8.52
CA ASP A 166 -5.35 -15.75 8.65
C ASP A 166 -4.31 -14.63 8.74
N HIS A 167 -3.20 -14.86 9.46
CA HIS A 167 -2.09 -13.92 9.53
C HIS A 167 -1.39 -13.73 8.17
N LEU A 168 -1.15 -14.82 7.45
CA LEU A 168 -0.55 -14.77 6.12
C LEU A 168 -1.48 -14.11 5.09
N LEU A 169 -2.79 -14.35 5.18
CA LEU A 169 -3.78 -13.69 4.33
C LEU A 169 -3.83 -12.18 4.59
N SER A 170 -3.82 -11.78 5.87
CA SER A 170 -3.76 -10.36 6.24
C SER A 170 -2.49 -9.68 5.69
N ARG A 171 -1.34 -10.34 5.78
CA ARG A 171 -0.09 -9.84 5.23
C ARG A 171 -0.09 -9.80 3.70
N LEU A 172 -0.67 -10.80 3.04
CA LEU A 172 -0.87 -10.82 1.60
C LEU A 172 -1.72 -9.64 1.15
N GLY A 173 -2.80 -9.35 1.90
CA GLY A 173 -3.68 -8.22 1.67
C GLY A 173 -2.98 -6.88 1.81
N GLU A 174 -2.16 -6.71 2.84
CA GLU A 174 -1.34 -5.50 3.02
C GLU A 174 -0.41 -5.28 1.81
N CYS A 175 0.29 -6.33 1.37
CA CYS A 175 1.14 -6.27 0.17
C CYS A 175 0.34 -5.95 -1.09
N ALA A 176 -0.87 -6.49 -1.24
CA ALA A 176 -1.76 -6.19 -2.36
C ALA A 176 -2.18 -4.73 -2.38
N LEU A 177 -2.59 -4.17 -1.25
CA LEU A 177 -2.97 -2.74 -1.12
C LEU A 177 -1.80 -1.81 -1.45
N LEU A 178 -0.57 -2.17 -1.05
CA LEU A 178 0.63 -1.39 -1.35
C LEU A 178 1.05 -1.46 -2.82
N HIS A 179 1.01 -2.65 -3.41
CA HIS A 179 1.58 -2.88 -4.74
C HIS A 179 0.53 -2.86 -5.86
N GLY A 180 -0.76 -2.88 -5.50
CA GLY A 180 -1.86 -3.06 -6.43
C GLY A 180 -2.25 -4.52 -6.63
N VAL A 181 -1.27 -5.43 -6.61
CA VAL A 181 -1.44 -6.88 -6.64
C VAL A 181 -0.33 -7.56 -5.83
N SER A 182 -0.66 -8.65 -5.19
CA SER A 182 0.26 -9.59 -4.56
C SER A 182 -0.17 -11.02 -4.88
N TYR A 183 0.75 -11.97 -4.86
CA TYR A 183 0.46 -13.34 -5.28
C TYR A 183 0.59 -14.28 -4.10
N GLY A 184 -0.47 -15.02 -3.83
CA GLY A 184 -0.44 -16.15 -2.91
C GLY A 184 0.00 -17.41 -3.65
N TYR A 185 1.09 -17.99 -3.24
CA TYR A 185 1.56 -19.28 -3.70
C TYR A 185 1.25 -20.34 -2.67
N TRP A 186 0.45 -21.35 -3.05
CA TRP A 186 0.21 -22.47 -2.18
C TRP A 186 1.37 -23.48 -2.29
N ASN A 187 2.22 -23.51 -1.28
CA ASN A 187 3.39 -24.36 -1.22
C ASN A 187 3.11 -25.60 -0.35
N ALA A 188 2.56 -26.62 -0.98
CA ALA A 188 2.18 -27.90 -0.36
C ALA A 188 1.14 -27.79 0.77
N ASP A 189 1.46 -27.20 1.88
CA ASP A 189 0.67 -27.15 3.12
C ASP A 189 0.49 -25.74 3.71
N HIS A 190 1.09 -24.72 3.10
CA HIS A 190 1.01 -23.35 3.58
C HIS A 190 0.97 -22.31 2.46
N LEU A 191 0.53 -21.12 2.80
CA LEU A 191 0.50 -19.96 1.91
C LEU A 191 1.84 -19.22 1.96
N GLU A 192 2.51 -19.07 0.81
CA GLU A 192 3.70 -18.23 0.62
C GLU A 192 3.29 -16.92 -0.06
N ILE A 193 3.81 -15.79 0.40
CA ILE A 193 3.50 -14.47 -0.15
C ILE A 193 4.58 -14.07 -1.15
N ILE A 194 4.16 -13.75 -2.37
CA ILE A 194 5.05 -13.28 -3.42
C ILE A 194 4.67 -11.82 -3.76
N GLU A 195 5.55 -10.92 -3.38
CA GLU A 195 5.38 -9.48 -3.61
C GLU A 195 5.70 -9.11 -5.06
N MET A 196 4.88 -8.26 -5.69
CA MET A 196 5.11 -7.76 -7.04
C MET A 196 6.44 -7.01 -7.15
N ALA A 197 6.76 -6.19 -6.15
CA ALA A 197 7.99 -5.40 -6.10
C ALA A 197 8.58 -5.41 -4.68
N ARG A 198 9.89 -5.60 -4.59
CA ARG A 198 10.63 -5.61 -3.33
C ARG A 198 11.91 -4.80 -3.46
N ALA A 199 12.39 -4.27 -2.35
CA ALA A 199 13.67 -3.55 -2.30
C ALA A 199 14.81 -4.36 -2.95
N ALA A 200 15.87 -3.69 -3.36
CA ALA A 200 17.00 -4.25 -4.11
C ALA A 200 16.66 -4.79 -5.51
N GLY A 201 15.53 -4.34 -6.10
CA GLY A 201 15.16 -4.71 -7.46
C GLY A 201 14.72 -6.17 -7.62
N SER A 202 14.22 -6.76 -6.53
CA SER A 202 13.58 -8.08 -6.53
C SER A 202 12.07 -7.93 -6.75
N GLY A 203 11.41 -8.97 -7.23
CA GLY A 203 9.97 -8.92 -7.44
C GLY A 203 9.44 -10.14 -8.18
N PHE A 204 8.22 -9.98 -8.70
CA PHE A 204 7.52 -11.01 -9.43
C PHE A 204 6.99 -10.45 -10.76
N PHE A 205 7.29 -11.15 -11.83
CA PHE A 205 6.88 -10.83 -13.19
C PHE A 205 5.88 -11.86 -13.68
N PRO A 206 4.60 -11.50 -13.91
CA PRO A 206 3.59 -12.39 -14.46
C PRO A 206 3.65 -12.40 -15.99
N LEU A 207 3.56 -13.57 -16.60
CA LEU A 207 3.26 -13.73 -18.02
C LEU A 207 1.82 -14.22 -18.16
N LEU A 208 1.01 -13.38 -18.77
CA LEU A 208 -0.41 -13.60 -18.97
C LEU A 208 -0.66 -14.15 -20.37
N ASP A 209 -1.71 -14.93 -20.51
CA ASP A 209 -2.27 -15.30 -21.81
C ASP A 209 -2.85 -14.06 -22.49
N GLU A 210 -2.56 -13.86 -23.77
CA GLU A 210 -2.99 -12.68 -24.53
C GLU A 210 -4.50 -12.60 -24.71
N MET A 211 -5.19 -13.74 -24.80
CA MET A 211 -6.62 -13.80 -25.09
C MET A 211 -7.46 -13.81 -23.83
N THR A 212 -7.00 -14.54 -22.80
CA THR A 212 -7.79 -14.75 -21.56
C THR A 212 -7.36 -13.85 -20.41
N GLY A 213 -6.13 -13.29 -20.46
CA GLY A 213 -5.53 -12.57 -19.36
C GLY A 213 -5.18 -13.45 -18.15
N GLU A 214 -5.28 -14.78 -18.28
CA GLU A 214 -4.93 -15.71 -17.22
C GLU A 214 -3.42 -15.78 -17.00
N LEU A 215 -3.01 -15.96 -15.74
CA LEU A 215 -1.60 -16.14 -15.37
C LEU A 215 -1.13 -17.53 -15.81
N MET A 216 -0.24 -17.55 -16.83
CA MET A 216 0.28 -18.80 -17.43
C MET A 216 1.66 -19.19 -16.90
N LEU A 217 2.49 -18.18 -16.59
CA LEU A 217 3.83 -18.38 -16.05
C LEU A 217 4.15 -17.27 -15.04
N GLY A 218 4.63 -17.64 -13.87
CA GLY A 218 5.11 -16.71 -12.86
C GLY A 218 6.64 -16.72 -12.80
N VAL A 219 7.27 -15.54 -12.76
CA VAL A 219 8.73 -15.41 -12.65
C VAL A 219 9.08 -14.57 -11.42
N GLN A 220 9.44 -15.22 -10.33
CA GLN A 220 10.02 -14.52 -9.19
C GLN A 220 11.51 -14.29 -9.45
N PHE A 221 11.96 -13.06 -9.32
CA PHE A 221 13.35 -12.69 -9.57
C PHE A 221 13.95 -11.96 -8.37
N TRP A 222 15.21 -12.26 -8.07
CA TRP A 222 15.97 -11.56 -7.03
C TRP A 222 17.45 -11.52 -7.32
N GLN A 223 18.11 -10.52 -6.76
CA GLN A 223 19.54 -10.30 -6.88
C GLN A 223 20.08 -9.78 -5.53
N LEU A 224 21.09 -10.43 -4.97
CA LEU A 224 21.66 -10.08 -3.68
C LEU A 224 22.56 -8.82 -3.70
N GLY A 225 22.79 -8.26 -4.87
CA GLY A 225 23.60 -7.05 -5.07
C GLY A 225 23.85 -6.80 -6.55
N ALA A 226 24.11 -5.55 -6.94
CA ALA A 226 24.21 -5.11 -8.34
C ALA A 226 25.23 -5.87 -9.20
N LYS A 227 26.26 -6.47 -8.60
CA LYS A 227 27.29 -7.28 -9.30
C LYS A 227 27.14 -8.79 -9.08
N ARG A 228 26.08 -9.23 -8.42
CA ARG A 228 25.80 -10.64 -8.18
C ARG A 228 24.90 -11.20 -9.29
N PRO A 229 24.93 -12.52 -9.54
CA PRO A 229 23.99 -13.16 -10.45
C PRO A 229 22.54 -12.91 -10.04
N MET A 230 21.64 -12.83 -11.02
CA MET A 230 20.21 -12.81 -10.81
C MET A 230 19.69 -14.24 -10.69
N PHE A 231 18.80 -14.49 -9.74
CA PHE A 231 18.09 -15.74 -9.62
C PHE A 231 16.68 -15.58 -10.15
N LEU A 232 16.21 -16.61 -10.87
CA LEU A 232 14.86 -16.72 -11.40
C LEU A 232 14.22 -17.99 -10.85
N ARG A 233 13.05 -17.86 -10.23
CA ARG A 233 12.18 -18.99 -9.86
C ARG A 233 10.99 -18.97 -10.81
N LEU A 234 10.95 -19.93 -11.71
CA LEU A 234 9.91 -20.07 -12.71
C LEU A 234 8.82 -20.97 -12.17
N PHE A 235 7.60 -20.48 -12.14
CA PHE A 235 6.40 -21.23 -11.77
C PHE A 235 5.64 -21.57 -13.04
N GLU A 236 5.69 -22.83 -13.45
CA GLU A 236 4.98 -23.38 -14.60
C GLU A 236 3.79 -24.23 -14.11
N GLN A 237 2.91 -24.67 -15.00
CA GLN A 237 1.74 -25.46 -14.60
C GLN A 237 2.10 -26.78 -13.93
N ASP A 238 3.21 -27.38 -14.33
CA ASP A 238 3.67 -28.72 -13.92
C ASP A 238 4.81 -28.69 -12.87
N GLY A 239 5.34 -27.52 -12.51
CA GLY A 239 6.38 -27.45 -11.50
C GLY A 239 7.15 -26.15 -11.44
N VAL A 240 8.17 -26.15 -10.59
CA VAL A 240 9.03 -24.99 -10.30
C VAL A 240 10.47 -25.30 -10.70
N THR A 241 11.08 -24.37 -11.43
CA THR A 241 12.50 -24.41 -11.81
C THR A 241 13.24 -23.22 -11.19
N ILE A 242 14.46 -23.41 -10.70
CA ILE A 242 15.30 -22.30 -10.22
C ILE A 242 16.54 -22.18 -11.07
N LEU A 243 16.74 -21.00 -11.64
CA LEU A 243 17.86 -20.65 -12.50
C LEU A 243 18.72 -19.57 -11.85
N ARG A 244 20.00 -19.59 -12.20
CA ARG A 244 20.96 -18.53 -11.89
C ARG A 244 21.47 -17.95 -13.20
N VAL A 245 21.28 -16.65 -13.38
CA VAL A 245 21.67 -15.94 -14.60
C VAL A 245 22.83 -14.99 -14.29
N ASN A 246 23.94 -15.16 -15.00
CA ASN A 246 25.12 -14.31 -14.92
C ASN A 246 25.51 -13.82 -16.33
N GLY A 247 25.01 -12.66 -16.71
CA GLY A 247 25.13 -12.16 -18.08
C GLY A 247 24.45 -13.09 -19.07
N LYS A 248 25.24 -13.73 -19.93
CA LYS A 248 24.74 -14.73 -20.91
C LYS A 248 24.77 -16.17 -20.39
N GLN A 249 25.41 -16.41 -19.25
CA GLN A 249 25.50 -17.75 -18.69
C GLN A 249 24.27 -18.03 -17.85
N VAL A 250 23.62 -19.15 -18.11
CA VAL A 250 22.46 -19.66 -17.37
C VAL A 250 22.81 -21.01 -16.78
N ASP A 251 22.75 -21.09 -15.46
CA ASP A 251 22.98 -22.32 -14.72
C ASP A 251 21.65 -22.76 -14.08
N VAL A 252 21.31 -24.05 -14.20
CA VAL A 252 20.17 -24.63 -13.49
C VAL A 252 20.60 -24.91 -12.07
N VAL A 253 20.04 -24.17 -11.10
CA VAL A 253 20.29 -24.37 -9.66
C VAL A 253 19.43 -25.53 -9.12
N ARG A 254 18.19 -25.58 -9.59
CA ARG A 254 17.24 -26.64 -9.25
C ARG A 254 16.44 -26.98 -10.50
N GLU A 255 16.53 -28.25 -10.89
CA GLU A 255 15.72 -28.78 -11.98
C GLU A 255 14.23 -28.70 -11.66
N LYS A 256 13.41 -28.77 -12.70
CA LYS A 256 11.96 -28.72 -12.56
C LYS A 256 11.46 -29.76 -11.56
N THR A 257 10.80 -29.29 -10.53
CA THR A 257 10.25 -30.11 -9.47
C THR A 257 8.75 -29.89 -9.40
N ALA A 258 7.96 -30.95 -9.39
CA ALA A 258 6.51 -30.87 -9.20
C ALA A 258 6.15 -30.22 -7.85
N TYR A 259 4.97 -29.59 -7.79
CA TYR A 259 4.52 -28.84 -6.61
C TYR A 259 4.24 -29.71 -5.39
N VAL A 260 3.70 -30.93 -5.61
CA VAL A 260 3.34 -31.86 -4.54
C VAL A 260 4.13 -33.16 -4.72
N ARG A 261 4.68 -33.66 -3.63
CA ARG A 261 5.35 -34.95 -3.55
C ARG A 261 4.61 -35.83 -2.53
N THR A 262 4.00 -36.86 -2.99
CA THR A 262 3.40 -37.89 -2.12
C THR A 262 4.40 -39.00 -1.90
N LEU A 263 4.80 -39.23 -0.64
CA LEU A 263 5.69 -40.33 -0.26
C LEU A 263 4.85 -41.47 0.27
N ARG A 264 4.87 -42.59 -0.43
CA ARG A 264 4.35 -43.86 0.12
C ARG A 264 5.46 -44.51 0.93
N ARG A 265 5.21 -44.77 2.20
CA ARG A 265 6.12 -45.46 3.10
C ARG A 265 5.52 -46.81 3.49
N ASP A 266 6.39 -47.80 3.71
CA ASP A 266 6.00 -49.06 4.30
C ASP A 266 5.81 -48.99 5.82
N ALA A 267 5.44 -50.10 6.45
CA ALA A 267 5.25 -50.18 7.89
C ALA A 267 6.56 -49.97 8.70
N LEU A 268 7.72 -50.08 8.06
CA LEU A 268 9.05 -49.85 8.65
C LEU A 268 9.54 -48.42 8.47
N GLY A 269 8.80 -47.59 7.70
CA GLY A 269 9.14 -46.21 7.42
C GLY A 269 9.99 -46.01 6.17
N ASP A 270 10.32 -47.06 5.44
CA ASP A 270 11.08 -46.95 4.20
C ASP A 270 10.20 -46.41 3.05
N THR A 271 10.78 -45.59 2.20
CA THR A 271 10.09 -44.96 1.08
C THR A 271 9.92 -46.00 -0.05
N LEU A 272 8.68 -46.45 -0.26
CA LEU A 272 8.32 -47.41 -1.33
C LEU A 272 8.21 -46.71 -2.68
N ASP A 273 7.61 -45.50 -2.72
CA ASP A 273 7.34 -44.79 -3.94
C ASP A 273 7.25 -43.28 -3.70
N VAL A 274 7.56 -42.49 -4.74
CA VAL A 274 7.46 -41.02 -4.74
C VAL A 274 6.57 -40.62 -5.91
N GLU A 275 5.33 -40.29 -5.63
CA GLU A 275 4.42 -39.75 -6.63
C GLU A 275 4.57 -38.24 -6.72
N LEU A 276 4.88 -37.75 -7.93
CA LEU A 276 4.97 -36.32 -8.23
C LEU A 276 3.64 -35.85 -8.81
N GLN A 277 2.98 -34.91 -8.13
CA GLN A 277 1.69 -34.40 -8.53
C GLN A 277 1.72 -32.88 -8.67
N GLY A 278 0.92 -32.36 -9.61
CA GLY A 278 0.61 -30.95 -9.73
C GLY A 278 -0.82 -30.65 -9.28
N TYR A 279 -1.17 -29.38 -9.17
CA TYR A 279 -2.54 -28.95 -8.88
C TYR A 279 -3.45 -28.94 -10.13
N GLY A 280 -2.97 -29.41 -11.29
CA GLY A 280 -3.68 -29.30 -12.57
C GLY A 280 -3.71 -27.88 -13.16
N ARG A 281 -3.31 -26.89 -12.38
CA ARG A 281 -3.14 -25.48 -12.76
C ARG A 281 -2.00 -24.84 -11.96
N LEU A 282 -1.63 -23.64 -12.32
CA LEU A 282 -0.61 -22.87 -11.61
C LEU A 282 -1.09 -22.56 -10.19
N PRO A 283 -0.35 -22.93 -9.11
CA PRO A 283 -0.76 -22.70 -7.73
C PRO A 283 -0.38 -21.29 -7.24
N LEU A 284 -0.47 -20.32 -8.13
CA LEU A 284 -0.26 -18.90 -7.89
C LEU A 284 -1.59 -18.18 -8.10
N ILE A 285 -2.07 -17.51 -7.07
CA ILE A 285 -3.34 -16.81 -7.10
C ILE A 285 -3.09 -15.33 -6.84
N PRO A 286 -3.49 -14.43 -7.75
CA PRO A 286 -3.38 -13.00 -7.52
C PRO A 286 -4.44 -12.53 -6.52
N LEU A 287 -4.01 -11.72 -5.55
CA LEU A 287 -4.89 -10.88 -4.74
C LEU A 287 -4.70 -9.43 -5.17
N TYR A 288 -5.76 -8.83 -5.67
CA TYR A 288 -5.75 -7.43 -6.12
C TYR A 288 -6.20 -6.49 -5.00
N ALA A 289 -5.62 -5.28 -4.96
CA ALA A 289 -6.08 -4.23 -4.05
C ALA A 289 -7.50 -3.74 -4.41
N ASN A 290 -7.79 -3.67 -5.70
CA ASN A 290 -9.03 -3.18 -6.29
C ASN A 290 -9.22 -3.78 -7.69
N GLN A 291 -10.34 -3.48 -8.33
CA GLN A 291 -10.66 -3.98 -9.69
C GLN A 291 -9.62 -3.57 -10.75
N GLU A 292 -8.96 -2.43 -10.53
CA GLU A 292 -7.94 -1.92 -11.45
C GLU A 292 -6.54 -2.47 -11.18
N GLY A 293 -6.33 -3.20 -10.07
CA GLY A 293 -5.02 -3.72 -9.63
C GLY A 293 -3.99 -2.62 -9.38
N LYS A 294 -4.45 -1.45 -8.93
CA LYS A 294 -3.57 -0.30 -8.66
C LYS A 294 -3.30 -0.14 -7.18
N SER A 295 -2.09 0.32 -6.87
CA SER A 295 -1.69 0.67 -5.50
C SER A 295 -2.62 1.71 -4.88
N GLU A 296 -2.88 1.57 -3.60
CA GLU A 296 -3.62 2.56 -2.79
C GLU A 296 -2.81 3.87 -2.59
N LEU A 297 -1.50 3.88 -2.86
CA LEU A 297 -0.74 5.13 -3.02
C LEU A 297 -1.04 5.75 -4.39
N THR A 298 -2.23 6.32 -4.52
CA THR A 298 -2.60 7.06 -5.74
C THR A 298 -1.75 8.33 -5.89
N PRO A 299 -1.59 8.88 -7.11
CA PRO A 299 -0.87 10.14 -7.31
C PRO A 299 -1.41 11.30 -6.46
N ALA A 300 -2.73 11.33 -6.23
CA ALA A 300 -3.39 12.36 -5.43
C ALA A 300 -3.03 12.22 -3.94
N ILE A 301 -3.02 11.00 -3.40
CA ILE A 301 -2.61 10.71 -2.02
C ILE A 301 -1.12 11.03 -1.84
N GLN A 302 -0.27 10.56 -2.76
CA GLN A 302 1.17 10.82 -2.72
C GLN A 302 1.47 12.32 -2.69
N ALA A 303 0.87 13.11 -3.60
CA ALA A 303 1.08 14.54 -3.66
C ALA A 303 0.69 15.27 -2.36
N LYS A 304 -0.39 14.82 -1.69
CA LYS A 304 -0.83 15.39 -0.41
C LYS A 304 0.11 15.01 0.74
N ILE A 305 0.60 13.77 0.78
CA ILE A 305 1.60 13.35 1.76
C ILE A 305 2.89 14.16 1.56
N ASP A 306 3.35 14.33 0.33
CA ASP A 306 4.54 15.11 0.00
C ASP A 306 4.39 16.58 0.43
N ALA A 307 3.23 17.18 0.17
CA ALA A 307 2.93 18.53 0.59
C ALA A 307 2.91 18.68 2.12
N TYR A 308 2.27 17.74 2.82
CA TYR A 308 2.21 17.72 4.28
C TYR A 308 3.61 17.61 4.90
N ASP A 309 4.38 16.61 4.48
CA ASP A 309 5.73 16.34 4.98
C ASP A 309 6.68 17.52 4.67
N ASN A 310 6.51 18.13 3.51
CA ASN A 310 7.31 19.30 3.12
C ASN A 310 7.01 20.51 4.01
N ILE A 311 5.72 20.83 4.23
CA ILE A 311 5.31 21.93 5.12
C ILE A 311 5.79 21.66 6.56
N LEU A 312 5.68 20.44 7.05
CA LEU A 312 6.12 20.07 8.40
C LEU A 312 7.64 20.19 8.56
N SER A 313 8.41 19.76 7.56
CA SER A 313 9.87 19.88 7.53
C SER A 313 10.31 21.33 7.47
N ASP A 314 9.69 22.16 6.60
CA ASP A 314 9.95 23.60 6.52
C ASP A 314 9.57 24.33 7.80
N PHE A 315 8.52 23.89 8.47
CA PHE A 315 8.11 24.46 9.74
C PHE A 315 9.16 24.20 10.82
N ALA A 316 9.69 22.97 10.90
CA ALA A 316 10.78 22.65 11.81
C ALA A 316 12.06 23.44 11.50
N ASP A 317 12.44 23.57 10.23
CA ASP A 317 13.58 24.39 9.80
C ASP A 317 13.41 25.87 10.17
N ASN A 318 12.21 26.40 10.01
CA ASN A 318 11.93 27.79 10.34
C ASN A 318 11.88 28.04 11.85
N LEU A 319 11.38 27.08 12.65
CA LEU A 319 11.45 27.18 14.11
C LEU A 319 12.90 27.19 14.60
N ALA A 320 13.76 26.36 14.00
CA ALA A 320 15.19 26.37 14.33
C ALA A 320 15.84 27.73 14.01
N ARG A 321 15.43 28.35 12.90
CA ARG A 321 15.93 29.67 12.46
C ARG A 321 15.26 30.86 13.15
N ALA A 322 14.05 30.74 13.69
CA ALA A 322 13.36 31.80 14.40
C ALA A 322 14.14 32.32 15.62
N ASN A 323 15.06 31.49 16.15
CA ASN A 323 15.98 31.85 17.19
C ASN A 323 17.19 32.68 16.66
N ASP A 324 17.38 32.75 15.34
CA ASP A 324 18.43 33.55 14.74
C ASP A 324 17.97 35.00 14.70
N VAL A 325 18.64 35.81 15.48
CA VAL A 325 18.43 37.28 15.49
C VAL A 325 19.26 37.88 14.36
N TYR A 326 18.65 38.63 13.46
CA TYR A 326 19.40 39.46 12.53
C TYR A 326 19.36 40.92 12.97
N TRP A 327 20.44 41.61 12.71
CA TRP A 327 20.61 42.98 13.15
C TRP A 327 20.54 43.92 11.97
N VAL A 328 19.71 44.95 12.07
CA VAL A 328 19.68 46.05 11.13
C VAL A 328 20.59 47.15 11.67
N LEU A 329 21.66 47.40 10.94
CA LEU A 329 22.63 48.44 11.30
C LEU A 329 22.32 49.73 10.50
N ASN A 330 21.89 50.76 11.19
CA ASN A 330 21.64 52.06 10.58
C ASN A 330 22.87 52.98 10.82
N ASN A 331 23.23 53.80 9.83
CA ASN A 331 24.35 54.74 9.88
C ASN A 331 25.72 54.07 10.15
N PHE A 332 25.93 52.85 9.71
CA PHE A 332 27.21 52.17 9.83
C PHE A 332 28.14 52.56 8.67
N SER A 333 29.29 53.14 8.98
CA SER A 333 30.29 53.61 7.99
C SER A 333 31.42 52.65 7.72
N GLY A 334 31.35 51.40 8.26
CA GLY A 334 32.37 50.38 8.10
C GLY A 334 32.30 49.60 6.80
N THR A 335 33.32 48.81 6.54
CA THR A 335 33.42 47.90 5.41
C THR A 335 32.63 46.58 5.65
N THR A 336 32.51 45.76 4.62
CA THR A 336 31.87 44.43 4.76
C THR A 336 32.62 43.52 5.72
N GLU A 337 33.94 43.72 5.84
CA GLU A 337 34.80 42.99 6.78
C GLU A 337 34.50 43.42 8.24
N ASP A 338 34.32 44.73 8.48
CA ASP A 338 33.94 45.24 9.81
C ASP A 338 32.58 44.75 10.27
N ILE A 339 31.61 44.61 9.33
CA ILE A 339 30.30 44.00 9.61
C ILE A 339 30.46 42.55 9.97
N ALA A 340 31.32 41.81 9.28
CA ALA A 340 31.53 40.38 9.53
C ALA A 340 32.16 40.15 10.91
N GLU A 341 33.11 40.97 11.31
CA GLU A 341 33.79 40.92 12.61
C GLU A 341 32.83 41.27 13.75
N MET A 342 32.04 42.34 13.55
CA MET A 342 30.97 42.74 14.48
C MET A 342 29.90 41.71 14.67
N LEU A 343 29.45 41.01 13.59
CA LEU A 343 28.47 39.91 13.67
C LEU A 343 29.04 38.70 14.40
N GLU A 344 30.33 38.41 14.28
CA GLU A 344 31.00 37.38 15.02
C GLU A 344 31.09 37.70 16.52
N GLU A 345 31.37 38.97 16.88
CA GLU A 345 31.34 39.44 18.27
C GLU A 345 29.91 39.39 18.86
N ILE A 346 28.88 39.81 18.10
CA ILE A 346 27.49 39.75 18.53
C ILE A 346 27.08 38.29 18.78
N SER A 347 27.46 37.37 17.90
CA SER A 347 27.12 35.94 18.06
C SER A 347 27.77 35.34 19.31
N ARG A 348 28.94 35.82 19.69
CA ARG A 348 29.73 35.34 20.84
C ARG A 348 29.32 36.02 22.17
N ILE A 349 29.13 37.33 22.16
CA ILE A 349 28.93 38.14 23.38
C ILE A 349 27.45 38.51 23.58
N LYS A 350 26.63 38.39 22.51
CA LYS A 350 25.21 38.77 22.47
C LYS A 350 24.94 40.25 22.89
N ALA A 351 25.93 41.11 22.74
CA ALA A 351 25.87 42.50 23.06
C ALA A 351 26.70 43.33 22.08
N VAL A 352 26.25 44.54 21.76
CA VAL A 352 26.99 45.52 20.95
C VAL A 352 27.17 46.77 21.77
N ALA A 353 28.42 47.26 21.85
CA ALA A 353 28.71 48.57 22.41
C ALA A 353 28.50 49.65 21.32
N ASN A 354 27.61 50.62 21.55
CA ASN A 354 27.42 51.77 20.68
C ASN A 354 28.45 52.83 21.08
N LEU A 355 29.43 53.03 20.21
CA LEU A 355 30.41 54.11 20.36
C LEU A 355 29.84 55.36 19.67
N SER A 356 29.33 56.31 20.44
CA SER A 356 28.93 57.61 19.95
C SER A 356 30.17 58.50 19.75
N ASP A 357 30.33 59.07 18.54
CA ASP A 357 31.41 59.99 18.20
C ASP A 357 31.12 61.43 18.60
N GLY A 358 30.05 61.63 19.37
CA GLY A 358 29.68 63.01 19.86
C GLY A 358 28.94 63.86 18.84
N SER A 359 28.67 63.41 17.62
CA SER A 359 27.99 64.18 16.56
C SER A 359 26.46 64.04 16.53
N GLY A 360 25.86 63.40 17.50
CA GLY A 360 24.41 63.30 17.66
C GLY A 360 23.65 62.37 16.76
N SER A 361 24.34 61.73 15.85
CA SER A 361 23.75 60.72 14.93
C SER A 361 24.47 59.37 15.10
N GLY A 362 24.28 58.75 16.25
CA GLY A 362 24.91 57.43 16.55
C GLY A 362 24.38 56.32 15.66
N ALA A 363 25.24 55.37 15.33
CA ALA A 363 24.82 54.10 14.72
C ALA A 363 23.84 53.35 15.63
N THR A 364 22.73 52.89 15.11
CA THR A 364 21.76 52.08 15.86
C THR A 364 21.74 50.68 15.32
N ALA A 365 21.67 49.71 16.21
CA ALA A 365 21.51 48.30 15.89
C ALA A 365 20.16 47.81 16.44
N GLU A 366 19.27 47.43 15.56
CA GLU A 366 17.95 46.94 15.94
C GLU A 366 17.89 45.42 15.71
N PRO A 367 17.57 44.63 16.76
CA PRO A 367 17.40 43.21 16.60
C PRO A 367 16.04 42.93 15.95
N HIS A 368 16.05 42.12 14.91
CA HIS A 368 14.85 41.60 14.28
C HIS A 368 14.83 40.08 14.36
N THR A 369 13.67 39.53 14.67
CA THR A 369 13.41 38.08 14.61
C THR A 369 12.53 37.79 13.41
N ILE A 370 12.71 36.61 12.84
CA ILE A 370 11.86 36.15 11.74
C ILE A 370 10.55 35.65 12.34
N GLU A 371 9.45 36.32 12.03
CA GLU A 371 8.12 35.84 12.40
C GLU A 371 7.76 34.62 11.56
N VAL A 372 7.56 33.49 12.23
CA VAL A 372 7.08 32.26 11.59
C VAL A 372 5.56 32.34 11.52
N PRO A 373 4.92 32.24 10.34
CA PRO A 373 3.47 32.25 10.20
C PRO A 373 2.83 30.96 10.72
N TYR A 374 2.85 30.77 12.05
CA TYR A 374 2.42 29.58 12.74
C TYR A 374 0.97 29.20 12.39
N ALA A 375 0.05 30.16 12.53
CA ALA A 375 -1.39 29.91 12.32
C ALA A 375 -1.71 29.45 10.88
N ALA A 376 -1.09 30.07 9.88
CA ALA A 376 -1.28 29.69 8.48
C ALA A 376 -0.76 28.28 8.17
N ARG A 377 0.40 27.92 8.72
CA ARG A 377 0.98 26.58 8.54
C ARG A 377 0.18 25.50 9.25
N GLN A 378 -0.25 25.78 10.48
CA GLN A 378 -1.12 24.86 11.22
C GLN A 378 -2.45 24.63 10.48
N ALA A 379 -3.05 25.71 9.95
CA ALA A 379 -4.27 25.60 9.16
C ALA A 379 -4.06 24.77 7.88
N ALA A 380 -2.94 24.94 7.19
CA ALA A 380 -2.59 24.17 5.99
C ALA A 380 -2.38 22.68 6.31
N LEU A 381 -1.67 22.35 7.40
CA LEU A 381 -1.47 20.98 7.85
C LEU A 381 -2.80 20.31 8.21
N ASN A 382 -3.67 20.98 8.96
CA ASN A 382 -5.00 20.47 9.34
C ASN A 382 -5.89 20.24 8.11
N LEU A 383 -5.82 21.14 7.11
CA LEU A 383 -6.56 20.99 5.86
C LEU A 383 -6.07 19.78 5.04
N LEU A 384 -4.75 19.61 4.90
CA LEU A 384 -4.16 18.48 4.19
C LEU A 384 -4.44 17.15 4.89
N GLU A 385 -4.34 17.13 6.22
CA GLU A 385 -4.67 15.93 7.01
C GLU A 385 -6.13 15.51 6.79
N ARG A 386 -7.08 16.44 6.92
CA ARG A 386 -8.49 16.15 6.64
C ARG A 386 -8.72 15.69 5.20
N ALA A 387 -8.07 16.34 4.23
CA ALA A 387 -8.16 15.94 2.83
C ALA A 387 -7.60 14.54 2.58
N LEU A 388 -6.51 14.15 3.25
CA LEU A 388 -5.94 12.82 3.18
C LEU A 388 -6.90 11.74 3.69
N TYR A 389 -7.51 11.94 4.87
CA TYR A 389 -8.50 11.00 5.40
C TYR A 389 -9.73 10.88 4.49
N ASN A 390 -10.23 12.00 3.97
CA ASN A 390 -11.39 11.99 3.05
C ASN A 390 -11.08 11.29 1.73
N ASP A 391 -9.95 11.61 1.10
CA ASP A 391 -9.60 11.05 -0.21
C ASP A 391 -9.23 9.56 -0.13
N TYR A 392 -8.62 9.15 0.97
CA TYR A 392 -8.36 7.73 1.21
C TYR A 392 -9.62 6.97 1.63
N MET A 393 -10.65 7.67 2.08
CA MET A 393 -11.85 7.10 2.71
C MET A 393 -11.53 6.37 4.04
N ALA A 394 -10.53 6.85 4.77
CA ALA A 394 -10.16 6.33 6.08
C ALA A 394 -10.98 6.98 7.20
N LEU A 395 -11.15 6.27 8.30
CA LEU A 395 -11.74 6.82 9.50
C LEU A 395 -10.72 7.69 10.25
N ASP A 396 -11.05 8.96 10.41
CA ASP A 396 -10.30 9.85 11.30
C ASP A 396 -10.80 9.67 12.74
N MET A 397 -9.98 9.01 13.56
CA MET A 397 -10.32 8.77 14.98
C MET A 397 -10.46 10.06 15.77
N ALA A 398 -9.81 11.16 15.37
CA ALA A 398 -9.95 12.45 16.02
C ALA A 398 -11.38 13.00 15.87
N SER A 399 -12.09 12.65 14.81
CA SER A 399 -13.50 13.01 14.61
C SER A 399 -14.46 12.34 15.60
N LEU A 400 -14.01 11.25 16.26
CA LEU A 400 -14.79 10.47 17.22
C LEU A 400 -14.53 10.87 18.69
N THR A 401 -13.60 11.81 18.97
CA THR A 401 -13.21 12.14 20.37
C THR A 401 -14.06 13.21 21.03
N GLY A 402 -15.13 13.70 20.42
CA GLY A 402 -15.94 14.87 20.87
C GLY A 402 -17.18 14.55 21.70
N GLY A 403 -17.12 13.71 22.75
CA GLY A 403 -18.25 13.46 23.66
C GLY A 403 -18.84 12.04 23.53
N SER A 404 -19.97 11.75 24.23
CA SER A 404 -20.66 10.46 24.08
C SER A 404 -21.28 10.38 22.68
N LEU A 405 -20.61 9.67 21.78
CA LEU A 405 -21.10 9.46 20.41
C LEU A 405 -22.18 8.37 20.41
N THR A 406 -23.29 8.67 19.76
CA THR A 406 -24.34 7.67 19.51
C THR A 406 -23.86 6.66 18.46
N ASN A 407 -24.39 5.44 18.49
CA ASN A 407 -24.09 4.43 17.47
C ASN A 407 -24.42 4.91 16.04
N VAL A 408 -25.39 5.80 15.88
CA VAL A 408 -25.73 6.42 14.59
C VAL A 408 -24.59 7.32 14.11
N ALA A 409 -23.99 8.14 14.98
CA ALA A 409 -22.87 9.00 14.61
C ALA A 409 -21.62 8.18 14.27
N ILE A 410 -21.34 7.12 15.04
CA ILE A 410 -20.25 6.18 14.77
C ILE A 410 -20.43 5.51 13.40
N ARG A 411 -21.62 4.99 13.10
CA ARG A 411 -21.94 4.37 11.81
C ARG A 411 -21.78 5.36 10.66
N ALA A 412 -22.22 6.61 10.83
CA ALA A 412 -22.06 7.64 9.82
C ALA A 412 -20.57 7.97 9.56
N ALA A 413 -19.75 8.06 10.61
CA ALA A 413 -18.31 8.27 10.49
C ALA A 413 -17.60 7.09 9.78
N MET A 414 -18.06 5.86 10.02
CA MET A 414 -17.49 4.66 9.42
C MET A 414 -18.01 4.38 7.99
N ALA A 415 -18.97 5.14 7.47
CA ALA A 415 -19.62 4.85 6.19
C ALA A 415 -18.61 4.74 5.04
N ASN A 416 -17.67 5.67 4.94
CA ASN A 416 -16.66 5.68 3.89
C ASN A 416 -15.71 4.47 3.98
N LEU A 417 -15.26 4.14 5.19
CA LEU A 417 -14.41 2.97 5.43
C LEU A 417 -15.15 1.67 5.10
N ASN A 418 -16.44 1.57 5.43
CA ASN A 418 -17.28 0.42 5.07
C ASN A 418 -17.37 0.25 3.55
N LEU A 419 -17.67 1.33 2.80
CA LEU A 419 -17.74 1.28 1.33
C LEU A 419 -16.40 0.84 0.71
N LYS A 420 -15.30 1.32 1.27
CA LYS A 420 -13.96 0.90 0.81
C LYS A 420 -13.69 -0.56 1.13
N ALA A 421 -14.06 -1.01 2.33
CA ALA A 421 -13.93 -2.40 2.74
C ALA A 421 -14.81 -3.34 1.91
N ASP A 422 -16.03 -2.93 1.52
CA ASP A 422 -16.91 -3.72 0.64
C ASP A 422 -16.21 -4.02 -0.70
N ARG A 423 -15.58 -3.01 -1.31
CA ARG A 423 -14.86 -3.18 -2.57
C ARG A 423 -13.63 -4.09 -2.41
N TYR A 424 -12.94 -3.98 -1.30
CA TYR A 424 -11.77 -4.81 -1.01
C TYR A 424 -12.17 -6.24 -0.66
N GLU A 425 -13.26 -6.45 0.08
CA GLU A 425 -13.80 -7.78 0.40
C GLU A 425 -14.07 -8.62 -0.84
N TRP A 426 -14.57 -7.99 -1.93
CA TRP A 426 -14.76 -8.68 -3.20
C TRP A 426 -13.47 -9.30 -3.74
N GLN A 427 -12.34 -8.60 -3.62
CA GLN A 427 -11.04 -9.08 -4.08
C GLN A 427 -10.53 -10.24 -3.20
N VAL A 428 -10.64 -10.07 -1.88
CA VAL A 428 -10.23 -11.11 -0.92
C VAL A 428 -11.13 -12.35 -1.06
N ARG A 429 -12.42 -12.16 -1.24
CA ARG A 429 -13.38 -13.27 -1.46
C ARG A 429 -13.06 -14.03 -2.75
N HIS A 430 -12.74 -13.33 -3.82
CA HIS A 430 -12.35 -13.96 -5.07
C HIS A 430 -11.04 -14.77 -4.91
N PHE A 431 -10.03 -14.19 -4.27
CA PHE A 431 -8.80 -14.89 -3.93
C PHE A 431 -9.08 -16.17 -3.12
N MET A 432 -9.92 -16.09 -2.10
CA MET A 432 -10.29 -17.24 -1.27
C MET A 432 -11.01 -18.32 -2.07
N GLN A 433 -11.94 -17.94 -2.94
CA GLN A 433 -12.65 -18.89 -3.81
C GLN A 433 -11.70 -19.63 -4.75
N GLU A 434 -10.74 -18.91 -5.34
CA GLU A 434 -9.72 -19.51 -6.20
C GLU A 434 -8.80 -20.45 -5.42
N LEU A 435 -8.39 -20.06 -4.21
CA LEU A 435 -7.55 -20.90 -3.35
C LEU A 435 -8.28 -22.18 -2.92
N LEU A 436 -9.51 -22.07 -2.44
CA LEU A 436 -10.31 -23.22 -2.02
C LEU A 436 -10.62 -24.14 -3.21
N THR A 437 -10.84 -23.58 -4.40
CA THR A 437 -11.00 -24.35 -5.64
C THR A 437 -9.71 -25.10 -6.01
N LEU A 438 -8.55 -24.45 -5.89
CA LEU A 438 -7.24 -25.08 -6.10
C LEU A 438 -7.04 -26.29 -5.18
N LEU A 439 -7.49 -26.16 -3.93
CA LEU A 439 -7.36 -27.18 -2.90
C LEU A 439 -8.49 -28.23 -2.89
N HIS A 440 -9.43 -28.14 -3.84
CA HIS A 440 -10.63 -28.98 -3.91
C HIS A 440 -11.49 -28.93 -2.63
N LEU A 441 -11.60 -27.73 -2.03
CA LEU A 441 -12.41 -27.46 -0.86
C LEU A 441 -13.70 -26.72 -1.24
N GLY A 442 -14.73 -26.81 -0.39
CA GLY A 442 -15.99 -26.08 -0.59
C GLY A 442 -15.80 -24.56 -0.51
N THR A 443 -16.46 -23.83 -1.41
CA THR A 443 -16.33 -22.34 -1.54
C THR A 443 -17.55 -21.59 -1.04
N GLU A 444 -18.56 -22.26 -0.48
CA GLU A 444 -19.90 -21.71 -0.25
C GLU A 444 -20.02 -20.92 1.06
N GLU A 445 -19.15 -21.18 2.05
CA GLU A 445 -19.25 -20.65 3.42
C GLU A 445 -18.09 -19.71 3.78
N ILE A 446 -17.80 -18.72 2.94
CA ILE A 446 -16.76 -17.73 3.24
C ILE A 446 -17.42 -16.50 3.85
N HIS A 447 -17.19 -16.23 5.13
CA HIS A 447 -17.70 -15.05 5.83
C HIS A 447 -16.58 -14.22 6.42
N PHE A 448 -16.74 -12.90 6.36
CA PHE A 448 -15.83 -11.93 6.96
C PHE A 448 -16.54 -11.24 8.13
N LYS A 449 -15.90 -11.23 9.28
CA LYS A 449 -16.33 -10.42 10.42
C LYS A 449 -15.53 -9.14 10.43
N ARG A 450 -16.22 -8.00 10.36
CA ARG A 450 -15.55 -6.70 10.43
C ARG A 450 -15.50 -6.23 11.86
N GLN A 451 -14.38 -5.63 12.25
CA GLN A 451 -14.24 -5.01 13.55
C GLN A 451 -15.18 -3.79 13.62
N ALA A 452 -16.18 -3.85 14.48
CA ALA A 452 -17.13 -2.78 14.67
C ALA A 452 -16.75 -1.95 15.91
N ILE A 453 -16.64 -0.63 15.73
CA ILE A 453 -16.62 0.31 16.84
C ILE A 453 -18.08 0.58 17.19
N ALA A 454 -18.47 0.34 18.43
CA ALA A 454 -19.83 0.57 18.90
C ALA A 454 -19.80 1.21 20.30
N ASN A 455 -20.83 1.98 20.62
CA ASN A 455 -21.10 2.37 21.99
C ASN A 455 -21.77 1.18 22.66
N GLU A 456 -21.01 0.41 23.43
CA GLU A 456 -21.45 -0.82 24.07
C GLU A 456 -22.63 -0.60 25.03
N SER A 457 -22.63 0.52 25.74
CA SER A 457 -23.72 0.86 26.67
C SER A 457 -25.04 1.10 25.92
N GLU A 458 -25.01 1.78 24.79
CA GLU A 458 -26.17 2.01 23.93
C GLU A 458 -26.64 0.69 23.29
N LEU A 459 -25.68 -0.15 22.83
CA LEU A 459 -25.97 -1.46 22.26
C LEU A 459 -26.69 -2.38 23.28
N VAL A 460 -26.20 -2.43 24.52
CA VAL A 460 -26.85 -3.20 25.61
C VAL A 460 -28.24 -2.68 25.89
N ALA A 461 -28.45 -1.35 25.88
CA ALA A 461 -29.77 -0.76 26.05
C ALA A 461 -30.72 -1.13 24.90
N ASP A 462 -30.24 -1.10 23.67
CA ASP A 462 -31.01 -1.52 22.50
C ASP A 462 -31.38 -3.01 22.57
N ILE A 463 -30.45 -3.88 22.96
CA ILE A 463 -30.73 -5.32 23.18
C ILE A 463 -31.80 -5.52 24.25
N GLN A 464 -31.74 -4.76 25.38
CA GLN A 464 -32.74 -4.83 26.41
C GLN A 464 -34.12 -4.37 25.92
N ASN A 465 -34.18 -3.32 25.10
CA ASN A 465 -35.42 -2.84 24.52
C ASN A 465 -36.03 -3.85 23.52
N MET A 466 -35.18 -4.57 22.76
CA MET A 466 -35.61 -5.61 21.82
C MET A 466 -35.88 -6.97 22.47
N ARG A 467 -35.70 -7.13 23.79
CA ARG A 467 -35.77 -8.41 24.50
C ARG A 467 -37.12 -9.12 24.36
N GLN A 468 -38.20 -8.40 24.04
CA GLN A 468 -39.51 -8.97 23.78
C GLN A 468 -39.68 -9.56 22.36
N ASP A 469 -38.83 -9.10 21.43
CA ASP A 469 -38.95 -9.43 20.03
C ASP A 469 -37.90 -10.46 19.57
N ILE A 470 -36.86 -10.71 20.38
CA ILE A 470 -35.76 -11.65 20.08
C ILE A 470 -35.67 -12.76 21.12
N ASP A 471 -35.25 -13.94 20.68
CA ASP A 471 -35.01 -15.05 21.60
C ASP A 471 -33.81 -14.77 22.53
N GLN A 472 -33.82 -15.39 23.70
CA GLN A 472 -32.83 -15.15 24.73
C GLN A 472 -31.39 -15.49 24.31
N ARG A 473 -31.23 -16.54 23.50
CA ARG A 473 -29.93 -16.96 22.97
C ARG A 473 -29.36 -15.91 22.00
N THR A 474 -30.22 -15.33 21.19
CA THR A 474 -29.85 -14.24 20.29
C THR A 474 -29.50 -12.97 21.07
N ALA A 475 -30.27 -12.64 22.12
CA ALA A 475 -29.96 -11.50 22.99
C ALA A 475 -28.59 -11.64 23.68
N LEU A 476 -28.26 -12.83 24.19
CA LEU A 476 -26.95 -13.10 24.79
C LEU A 476 -25.80 -13.03 23.75
N ARG A 477 -26.04 -13.53 22.54
CA ARG A 477 -25.05 -13.49 21.45
C ARG A 477 -24.76 -12.07 20.94
N LEU A 478 -25.74 -11.18 21.01
CA LEU A 478 -25.58 -9.78 20.62
C LEU A 478 -24.92 -8.92 21.70
N ASN A 479 -24.83 -9.44 22.94
CA ASN A 479 -24.27 -8.70 24.07
C ASN A 479 -22.74 -8.69 24.01
N PRO A 480 -22.09 -7.53 23.89
CA PRO A 480 -20.63 -7.42 23.73
C PRO A 480 -19.84 -7.88 24.97
N TYR A 481 -20.47 -8.00 26.11
CA TYR A 481 -19.84 -8.42 27.38
C TYR A 481 -19.90 -9.93 27.64
N ILE A 482 -20.50 -10.71 26.73
CA ILE A 482 -20.68 -12.16 26.90
C ILE A 482 -19.96 -12.88 25.77
N ALA A 483 -19.00 -13.73 26.11
CA ALA A 483 -18.28 -14.54 25.13
C ALA A 483 -19.19 -15.64 24.56
N ASP A 484 -19.06 -15.94 23.26
CA ASP A 484 -19.86 -16.98 22.58
C ASP A 484 -19.78 -18.34 23.28
N GLU A 485 -18.64 -18.64 23.95
CA GLU A 485 -18.39 -19.88 24.70
C GLU A 485 -19.23 -19.98 25.97
N GLU A 486 -19.57 -18.85 26.59
CA GLU A 486 -20.35 -18.77 27.84
C GLU A 486 -21.85 -18.89 27.60
N ILE A 487 -22.32 -18.59 26.38
CA ILE A 487 -23.75 -18.55 26.04
C ILE A 487 -24.43 -19.92 26.31
N GLY A 488 -23.74 -21.00 25.94
CA GLY A 488 -24.28 -22.36 26.17
C GLY A 488 -24.50 -22.70 27.64
N GLY A 489 -23.66 -22.18 28.52
CA GLY A 489 -23.80 -22.34 30.00
C GLY A 489 -24.90 -21.46 30.57
N LEU A 490 -24.97 -20.21 30.13
CA LEU A 490 -25.97 -19.24 30.59
C LEU A 490 -27.39 -19.63 30.21
N VAL A 491 -27.61 -20.10 28.97
CA VAL A 491 -28.92 -20.59 28.50
C VAL A 491 -29.38 -21.81 29.30
N LYS A 492 -28.48 -22.77 29.64
CA LYS A 492 -28.81 -23.94 30.44
C LYS A 492 -29.13 -23.59 31.89
N GLY A 493 -28.42 -22.64 32.48
CA GLY A 493 -28.67 -22.19 33.87
C GLY A 493 -30.03 -21.50 34.02
N MET A 494 -30.46 -20.74 33.01
CA MET A 494 -31.75 -20.00 33.07
C MET A 494 -32.98 -20.85 32.74
N VAL A 495 -32.82 -22.05 32.14
CA VAL A 495 -33.92 -22.99 31.88
C VAL A 495 -34.20 -23.85 33.13
N GLN A 496 -33.33 -23.82 34.14
CA GLN A 496 -33.48 -24.56 35.38
C GLN A 496 -34.11 -23.74 36.55
N GLU A 497 -34.30 -22.45 36.37
CA GLU A 497 -35.13 -21.58 37.22
C GLU A 497 -36.54 -21.38 36.61
#